data_49db10b37a2dbfe064218b41c1c9698e
#
_entry.id   49db10b37a2dbfe064218b41c1c9698e
#
_cell.length_a   1.000
_cell.length_b   1.000
_cell.length_c   1.000
_cell.angle_alpha   90.00
_cell.angle_beta   90.00
_cell.angle_gamma   90.00
#
_symmetry.space_group_name_H-M   'P 1'
#
loop_
_entity.id
_entity.type
_entity.pdbx_description
1 polymer ?
#
loop_
_entity_poly.entity_id
_entity_poly.type
_entity_poly.pdbx_seq_one_letter_code
_entity_poly.pdbx_strand_id
1 'polypeptide(L)'
;DVAKYNDSLGKLKDMFLATLIVENKSNRTIEQYNLHLTQFVNYFTGKDAKDIDATGIRSFLYAYKKNRGISNLSLNNKRSAISSFFSWLVDEEYIDKDPTRKIKKIKVTKKKKKAFTADEMERMRIACTDIRDRALIEMLACTGCRVSELSNISLNDVDFLRKKVRIVGKGDKERTVFISDTAMIYLNRYLETRQDNNIALFVSKRFPYDRLRKDGIERVVRDLGRMCNVYAHR
;
A
#
# COMPACT_ATOMS: atom_id res chain seq x y z
N ASP A 1 -34.78 20.93 -0.95
CA ASP A 1 -33.46 21.19 -0.33
C ASP A 1 -33.37 20.87 1.16
N VAL A 2 -34.49 20.74 1.88
CA VAL A 2 -34.51 20.37 3.33
C VAL A 2 -34.06 18.91 3.58
N ALA A 3 -34.19 18.02 2.59
CA ALA A 3 -33.80 16.61 2.71
C ALA A 3 -32.27 16.38 2.80
N LYS A 4 -31.47 17.28 2.23
CA LYS A 4 -29.99 17.20 2.23
C LYS A 4 -29.36 17.32 3.63
N TYR A 5 -30.03 18.03 4.55
CA TYR A 5 -29.50 18.35 5.88
C TYR A 5 -29.77 17.30 6.95
N ASN A 6 -30.56 16.26 6.66
CA ASN A 6 -30.94 15.23 7.62
C ASN A 6 -30.18 13.88 7.44
N ASP A 7 -29.18 13.84 6.59
CA ASP A 7 -28.38 12.62 6.38
C ASP A 7 -27.44 12.38 7.55
N SER A 8 -27.51 11.18 8.15
CA SER A 8 -26.59 10.80 9.21
C SER A 8 -25.15 10.84 8.72
N LEU A 9 -24.20 11.16 9.61
CA LEU A 9 -22.77 11.20 9.29
C LEU A 9 -22.27 9.89 8.63
N GLY A 10 -22.87 8.75 9.00
CA GLY A 10 -22.60 7.46 8.38
C GLY A 10 -23.02 7.39 6.91
N LYS A 11 -24.22 7.87 6.60
CA LYS A 11 -24.72 7.93 5.23
C LYS A 11 -23.88 8.86 4.36
N LEU A 12 -23.49 10.03 4.87
CA LEU A 12 -22.61 10.97 4.18
C LEU A 12 -21.23 10.36 3.89
N LYS A 13 -20.67 9.59 4.84
CA LYS A 13 -19.43 8.83 4.61
C LYS A 13 -19.60 7.84 3.45
N ASP A 14 -20.70 7.09 3.39
CA ASP A 14 -20.92 6.11 2.34
C ASP A 14 -21.10 6.77 0.96
N MET A 15 -21.76 7.92 0.90
CA MET A 15 -21.88 8.73 -0.33
C MET A 15 -20.52 9.26 -0.78
N PHE A 16 -19.70 9.76 0.14
CA PHE A 16 -18.32 10.16 -0.18
C PHE A 16 -17.49 9.01 -0.74
N LEU A 17 -17.58 7.81 -0.14
CA LEU A 17 -16.88 6.64 -0.66
C LEU A 17 -17.37 6.24 -2.05
N ALA A 18 -18.67 6.36 -2.33
CA ALA A 18 -19.23 6.15 -3.67
C ALA A 18 -18.66 7.15 -4.68
N THR A 19 -18.53 8.43 -4.31
CA THR A 19 -17.88 9.45 -5.15
C THR A 19 -16.45 9.06 -5.49
N LEU A 20 -15.66 8.56 -4.52
CA LEU A 20 -14.29 8.10 -4.77
C LEU A 20 -14.23 6.92 -5.75
N ILE A 21 -15.23 6.03 -5.75
CA ILE A 21 -15.34 4.94 -6.73
C ILE A 21 -15.59 5.51 -8.13
N VAL A 22 -16.54 6.42 -8.28
CA VAL A 22 -16.84 7.09 -9.55
C VAL A 22 -15.64 7.87 -10.09
N GLU A 23 -14.86 8.50 -9.20
CA GLU A 23 -13.60 9.16 -9.54
C GLU A 23 -12.44 8.19 -9.88
N ASN A 24 -12.70 6.91 -9.94
CA ASN A 24 -11.71 5.86 -10.24
C ASN A 24 -10.49 5.88 -9.28
N LYS A 25 -10.71 6.16 -8.00
CA LYS A 25 -9.67 6.00 -6.99
C LYS A 25 -9.36 4.51 -6.78
N SER A 26 -8.10 4.19 -6.48
CA SER A 26 -7.71 2.79 -6.25
C SER A 26 -8.46 2.17 -5.07
N ASN A 27 -8.82 0.88 -5.16
CA ASN A 27 -9.49 0.13 -4.08
C ASN A 27 -8.76 0.30 -2.73
N ARG A 28 -7.43 0.26 -2.73
CA ARG A 28 -6.62 0.48 -1.54
C ARG A 28 -6.83 1.87 -0.93
N THR A 29 -7.00 2.89 -1.76
CA THR A 29 -7.30 4.26 -1.29
C THR A 29 -8.67 4.28 -0.63
N ILE A 30 -9.69 3.70 -1.27
CA ILE A 30 -11.07 3.65 -0.76
C ILE A 30 -11.13 2.89 0.57
N GLU A 31 -10.46 1.74 0.68
CA GLU A 31 -10.36 0.96 1.92
C GLU A 31 -9.74 1.77 3.07
N GLN A 32 -8.66 2.53 2.79
CA GLN A 32 -8.01 3.38 3.79
C GLN A 32 -8.93 4.53 4.25
N TYR A 33 -9.62 5.17 3.31
CA TYR A 33 -10.61 6.20 3.65
C TYR A 33 -11.74 5.61 4.48
N ASN A 34 -12.32 4.48 4.06
CA ASN A 34 -13.37 3.80 4.80
C ASN A 34 -12.93 3.47 6.24
N LEU A 35 -11.73 2.86 6.41
CA LEU A 35 -11.19 2.55 7.73
C LEU A 35 -11.08 3.79 8.62
N HIS A 36 -10.53 4.88 8.08
CA HIS A 36 -10.33 6.10 8.85
C HIS A 36 -11.63 6.82 9.18
N LEU A 37 -12.55 6.90 8.23
CA LEU A 37 -13.83 7.58 8.39
C LEU A 37 -14.83 6.79 9.23
N THR A 38 -14.85 5.45 9.15
CA THR A 38 -15.67 4.63 10.06
C THR A 38 -15.31 4.88 11.52
N GLN A 39 -14.01 4.97 11.84
CA GLN A 39 -13.57 5.28 13.20
C GLN A 39 -13.94 6.71 13.63
N PHE A 40 -13.96 7.64 12.68
CA PHE A 40 -14.37 9.02 12.91
C PHE A 40 -15.89 9.10 13.17
N VAL A 41 -16.70 8.50 12.32
CA VAL A 41 -18.16 8.43 12.45
C VAL A 41 -18.57 7.80 13.77
N ASN A 42 -17.94 6.69 14.17
CA ASN A 42 -18.22 6.03 15.44
C ASN A 42 -17.90 6.90 16.66
N TYR A 43 -16.88 7.76 16.56
CA TYR A 43 -16.56 8.70 17.65
C TYR A 43 -17.61 9.82 17.79
N PHE A 44 -18.21 10.23 16.68
CA PHE A 44 -19.24 11.27 16.63
C PHE A 44 -20.67 10.72 16.46
N THR A 45 -20.92 9.50 16.92
CA THR A 45 -22.26 8.89 16.84
C THR A 45 -23.32 9.85 17.37
N GLY A 46 -24.39 10.05 16.59
CA GLY A 46 -25.52 10.92 16.94
C GLY A 46 -25.28 12.42 16.73
N LYS A 47 -24.14 12.81 16.12
CA LYS A 47 -23.88 14.19 15.71
C LYS A 47 -24.06 14.39 14.22
N ASP A 48 -24.60 15.52 13.83
CA ASP A 48 -24.62 15.96 12.43
C ASP A 48 -23.27 16.51 12.01
N ALA A 49 -22.97 16.43 10.70
CA ALA A 49 -21.71 16.93 10.15
C ALA A 49 -21.48 18.42 10.45
N LYS A 50 -22.56 19.25 10.42
CA LYS A 50 -22.54 20.68 10.70
C LYS A 50 -22.15 21.02 12.16
N ASP A 51 -22.38 20.11 13.10
CA ASP A 51 -22.11 20.31 14.52
C ASP A 51 -20.68 19.89 14.92
N ILE A 52 -19.91 19.37 13.97
CA ILE A 52 -18.53 18.95 14.21
C ILE A 52 -17.58 20.12 13.91
N ASP A 53 -17.02 20.67 14.94
CA ASP A 53 -16.06 21.77 14.85
C ASP A 53 -14.59 21.29 14.86
N ALA A 54 -13.67 22.24 14.64
CA ALA A 54 -12.24 21.97 14.65
C ALA A 54 -11.74 21.44 16.02
N THR A 55 -12.39 21.82 17.11
CA THR A 55 -12.05 21.37 18.48
C THR A 55 -12.41 19.92 18.67
N GLY A 56 -13.61 19.51 18.25
CA GLY A 56 -14.03 18.11 18.25
C GLY A 56 -13.10 17.21 17.44
N ILE A 57 -12.72 17.65 16.23
CA ILE A 57 -11.78 16.87 15.40
C ILE A 57 -10.40 16.75 16.07
N ARG A 58 -9.88 17.81 16.71
CA ARG A 58 -8.62 17.74 17.47
C ARG A 58 -8.74 16.76 18.64
N SER A 59 -9.85 16.79 19.37
CA SER A 59 -10.11 15.87 20.47
C SER A 59 -10.14 14.41 20.02
N PHE A 60 -10.79 14.12 18.88
CA PHE A 60 -10.76 12.80 18.25
C PHE A 60 -9.33 12.35 17.91
N LEU A 61 -8.56 13.20 17.23
CA LEU A 61 -7.18 12.87 16.84
C LEU A 61 -6.28 12.67 18.06
N TYR A 62 -6.47 13.48 19.11
CA TYR A 62 -5.73 13.34 20.36
C TYR A 62 -6.06 12.02 21.07
N ALA A 63 -7.36 11.73 21.26
CA ALA A 63 -7.82 10.48 21.88
C ALA A 63 -7.32 9.26 21.11
N TYR A 64 -7.39 9.29 19.78
CA TYR A 64 -6.92 8.21 18.93
C TYR A 64 -5.41 7.97 19.05
N LYS A 65 -4.62 9.05 19.14
CA LYS A 65 -3.17 8.97 19.35
C LYS A 65 -2.83 8.40 20.72
N LYS A 66 -3.49 8.90 21.77
CA LYS A 66 -3.24 8.50 23.15
C LYS A 66 -3.59 7.03 23.39
N ASN A 67 -4.75 6.59 22.91
CA ASN A 67 -5.27 5.25 23.22
C ASN A 67 -4.59 4.14 22.40
N ARG A 68 -4.05 4.43 21.22
CA ARG A 68 -3.49 3.42 20.30
C ARG A 68 -2.01 3.56 20.02
N GLY A 69 -1.32 4.55 20.58
CA GLY A 69 0.13 4.73 20.40
C GLY A 69 0.60 4.85 18.94
N ILE A 70 -0.27 5.33 18.05
CA ILE A 70 0.02 5.36 16.60
C ILE A 70 1.10 6.38 16.23
N SER A 71 1.81 6.09 15.14
CA SER A 71 2.82 7.00 14.58
C SER A 71 2.21 8.32 14.10
N ASN A 72 3.02 9.38 14.08
CA ASN A 72 2.60 10.65 13.49
C ASN A 72 2.21 10.53 12.02
N LEU A 73 2.82 9.60 11.27
CA LEU A 73 2.45 9.32 9.88
C LEU A 73 1.03 8.76 9.79
N SER A 74 0.70 7.76 10.60
CA SER A 74 -0.64 7.16 10.63
C SER A 74 -1.70 8.17 11.06
N LEU A 75 -1.37 9.02 12.05
CA LEU A 75 -2.26 10.08 12.50
C LEU A 75 -2.48 11.14 11.41
N ASN A 76 -1.43 11.50 10.66
CA ASN A 76 -1.55 12.45 9.55
C ASN A 76 -2.37 11.88 8.38
N ASN A 77 -2.26 10.57 8.09
CA ASN A 77 -3.10 9.92 7.09
C ASN A 77 -4.58 9.98 7.49
N LYS A 78 -4.89 9.71 8.76
CA LYS A 78 -6.25 9.86 9.30
C LYS A 78 -6.76 11.29 9.19
N ARG A 79 -5.96 12.26 9.61
CA ARG A 79 -6.29 13.69 9.43
C ARG A 79 -6.58 14.02 7.96
N SER A 80 -5.78 13.50 7.02
CA SER A 80 -5.96 13.75 5.59
C SER A 80 -7.27 13.16 5.06
N ALA A 81 -7.66 11.96 5.51
CA ALA A 81 -8.93 11.36 5.13
C ALA A 81 -10.12 12.20 5.64
N ILE A 82 -10.05 12.66 6.89
CA ILE A 82 -11.09 13.54 7.46
C ILE A 82 -11.15 14.86 6.69
N SER A 83 -9.99 15.45 6.35
CA SER A 83 -9.94 16.72 5.59
C SER A 83 -10.56 16.56 4.19
N SER A 84 -10.28 15.47 3.49
CA SER A 84 -10.89 15.21 2.19
C SER A 84 -12.41 15.02 2.30
N PHE A 85 -12.88 14.35 3.34
CA PHE A 85 -14.30 14.16 3.58
C PHE A 85 -15.02 15.49 3.86
N PHE A 86 -14.47 16.33 4.73
CA PHE A 86 -15.07 17.65 5.02
C PHE A 86 -14.98 18.62 3.84
N SER A 87 -13.93 18.55 3.03
CA SER A 87 -13.87 19.32 1.77
C SER A 87 -15.01 18.91 0.83
N TRP A 88 -15.21 17.59 0.64
CA TRP A 88 -16.31 17.06 -0.15
C TRP A 88 -17.69 17.49 0.40
N LEU A 89 -17.87 17.49 1.73
CA LEU A 89 -19.12 17.98 2.34
C LEU A 89 -19.41 19.45 2.03
N VAL A 90 -18.37 20.29 1.92
CA VAL A 90 -18.52 21.69 1.49
C VAL A 90 -18.83 21.78 0.00
N ASP A 91 -18.10 21.01 -0.83
CA ASP A 91 -18.26 21.01 -2.29
C ASP A 91 -19.68 20.54 -2.70
N GLU A 92 -20.27 19.62 -1.94
CA GLU A 92 -21.64 19.13 -2.10
C GLU A 92 -22.70 19.92 -1.31
N GLU A 93 -22.30 21.03 -0.69
CA GLU A 93 -23.19 21.96 0.03
C GLU A 93 -23.91 21.34 1.27
N TYR A 94 -23.34 20.29 1.88
CA TYR A 94 -23.85 19.74 3.15
C TYR A 94 -23.49 20.60 4.36
N ILE A 95 -22.39 21.34 4.27
CA ILE A 95 -21.92 22.30 5.29
C ILE A 95 -21.32 23.56 4.63
N ASP A 96 -21.43 24.69 5.28
CA ASP A 96 -20.95 25.99 4.74
C ASP A 96 -19.43 26.15 4.83
N LYS A 97 -18.79 25.54 5.83
CA LYS A 97 -17.37 25.77 6.14
C LYS A 97 -16.67 24.49 6.56
N ASP A 98 -15.49 24.23 5.98
CA ASP A 98 -14.64 23.11 6.35
C ASP A 98 -13.91 23.38 7.69
N PRO A 99 -14.26 22.68 8.79
CA PRO A 99 -13.61 22.86 10.08
C PRO A 99 -12.15 22.38 10.08
N THR A 100 -11.77 21.52 9.13
CA THR A 100 -10.41 20.95 9.06
C THR A 100 -9.38 21.94 8.57
N ARG A 101 -9.77 23.06 7.92
CA ARG A 101 -8.85 24.14 7.52
C ARG A 101 -8.04 24.71 8.68
N LYS A 102 -8.60 24.68 9.90
CA LYS A 102 -7.93 25.10 11.13
C LYS A 102 -7.00 24.04 11.74
N ILE A 103 -6.89 22.86 11.11
CA ILE A 103 -6.09 21.72 11.62
C ILE A 103 -4.83 21.57 10.79
N LYS A 104 -3.70 21.98 11.33
CA LYS A 104 -2.41 21.89 10.64
C LYS A 104 -2.00 20.44 10.37
N LYS A 105 -1.23 20.24 9.30
CA LYS A 105 -0.57 18.95 9.02
C LYS A 105 0.34 18.56 10.18
N ILE A 106 0.31 17.29 10.56
CA ILE A 106 1.14 16.75 11.62
C ILE A 106 2.56 16.59 11.06
N LYS A 107 3.55 17.16 11.75
CA LYS A 107 4.95 17.00 11.36
C LYS A 107 5.35 15.53 11.45
N VAL A 108 5.82 14.99 10.33
CA VAL A 108 6.32 13.62 10.23
C VAL A 108 7.80 13.67 9.92
N THR A 109 8.62 13.16 10.81
CA THR A 109 10.06 13.00 10.56
C THR A 109 10.25 11.85 9.57
N LYS A 110 10.64 12.16 8.35
CA LYS A 110 10.99 11.14 7.35
C LYS A 110 12.34 10.55 7.71
N LYS A 111 12.36 9.33 8.26
CA LYS A 111 13.62 8.57 8.35
C LYS A 111 14.02 8.16 6.93
N LYS A 112 15.22 8.56 6.49
CA LYS A 112 15.78 8.06 5.24
C LYS A 112 15.98 6.55 5.38
N LYS A 113 15.35 5.80 4.50
CA LYS A 113 15.58 4.35 4.39
C LYS A 113 16.96 4.17 3.76
N LYS A 114 17.82 3.37 4.37
CA LYS A 114 19.11 3.01 3.77
C LYS A 114 18.87 1.93 2.71
N ALA A 115 19.54 2.04 1.57
CA ALA A 115 19.64 0.94 0.63
C ALA A 115 20.50 -0.19 1.24
N PHE A 116 20.29 -1.43 0.78
CA PHE A 116 21.17 -2.53 1.13
C PHE A 116 22.59 -2.25 0.61
N THR A 117 23.59 -2.55 1.42
CA THR A 117 24.98 -2.57 0.96
C THR A 117 25.24 -3.82 0.11
N ALA A 118 26.34 -3.84 -0.63
CA ALA A 118 26.73 -5.02 -1.42
C ALA A 118 26.93 -6.24 -0.51
N ASP A 119 27.53 -6.06 0.66
CA ASP A 119 27.72 -7.11 1.67
C ASP A 119 26.39 -7.64 2.21
N GLU A 120 25.45 -6.75 2.56
CA GLU A 120 24.13 -7.13 3.03
C GLU A 120 23.36 -7.93 1.95
N MET A 121 23.45 -7.52 0.69
CA MET A 121 22.85 -8.24 -0.43
C MET A 121 23.48 -9.63 -0.61
N GLU A 122 24.82 -9.74 -0.49
CA GLU A 122 25.49 -11.02 -0.63
C GLU A 122 25.14 -11.98 0.53
N ARG A 123 25.09 -11.48 1.76
CA ARG A 123 24.59 -12.29 2.89
C ARG A 123 23.16 -12.79 2.68
N MET A 124 22.27 -11.95 2.15
CA MET A 124 20.91 -12.38 1.81
C MET A 124 20.90 -13.43 0.69
N ARG A 125 21.79 -13.33 -0.30
CA ARG A 125 21.95 -14.32 -1.36
C ARG A 125 22.41 -15.66 -0.83
N ILE A 126 23.40 -15.67 0.05
CA ILE A 126 23.92 -16.89 0.70
C ILE A 126 22.86 -17.53 1.60
N ALA A 127 22.07 -16.73 2.30
CA ALA A 127 21.00 -17.23 3.14
C ALA A 127 19.82 -17.85 2.36
N CYS A 128 19.72 -17.60 1.04
CA CYS A 128 18.69 -18.20 0.19
C CYS A 128 19.00 -19.67 -0.10
N THR A 129 18.37 -20.58 0.61
CA THR A 129 18.43 -22.02 0.35
C THR A 129 17.39 -22.50 -0.68
N ASP A 130 16.37 -21.70 -0.94
CA ASP A 130 15.26 -22.01 -1.85
C ASP A 130 15.43 -21.26 -3.18
N ILE A 131 15.30 -22.00 -4.29
CA ILE A 131 15.56 -21.47 -5.64
C ILE A 131 14.57 -20.35 -6.04
N ARG A 132 13.28 -20.47 -5.65
CA ARG A 132 12.28 -19.43 -5.90
C ARG A 132 12.65 -18.13 -5.17
N ASP A 133 13.00 -18.26 -3.89
CA ASP A 133 13.32 -17.10 -3.04
C ASP A 133 14.62 -16.44 -3.53
N ARG A 134 15.58 -17.22 -4.04
CA ARG A 134 16.78 -16.70 -4.70
C ARG A 134 16.44 -15.94 -5.99
N ALA A 135 15.64 -16.52 -6.87
CA ALA A 135 15.19 -15.86 -8.10
C ALA A 135 14.46 -14.54 -7.80
N LEU A 136 13.62 -14.52 -6.77
CA LEU A 136 12.87 -13.36 -6.31
C LEU A 136 13.82 -12.23 -5.86
N ILE A 137 14.83 -12.52 -5.04
CA ILE A 137 15.83 -11.54 -4.59
C ILE A 137 16.64 -10.98 -5.76
N GLU A 138 17.09 -11.82 -6.69
CA GLU A 138 17.83 -11.36 -7.85
C GLU A 138 16.97 -10.48 -8.77
N MET A 139 15.69 -10.83 -8.98
CA MET A 139 14.76 -10.01 -9.76
C MET A 139 14.52 -8.65 -9.09
N LEU A 140 14.32 -8.60 -7.77
CA LEU A 140 14.18 -7.33 -7.04
C LEU A 140 15.45 -6.47 -7.14
N ALA A 141 16.62 -7.10 -6.97
CA ALA A 141 17.91 -6.41 -6.98
C ALA A 141 18.25 -5.82 -8.35
N CYS A 142 18.07 -6.58 -9.44
CA CYS A 142 18.45 -6.13 -10.78
C CYS A 142 17.45 -5.15 -11.39
N THR A 143 16.15 -5.34 -11.16
CA THR A 143 15.10 -4.51 -11.78
C THR A 143 14.78 -3.24 -11.00
N GLY A 144 15.07 -3.20 -9.71
CA GLY A 144 14.64 -2.12 -8.82
C GLY A 144 13.12 -1.93 -8.76
N CYS A 145 12.34 -2.93 -9.16
CA CYS A 145 10.89 -2.85 -9.15
C CYS A 145 10.36 -2.86 -7.70
N ARG A 146 9.20 -2.26 -7.50
CA ARG A 146 8.51 -2.34 -6.21
C ARG A 146 8.01 -3.76 -5.97
N VAL A 147 7.92 -4.17 -4.71
CA VAL A 147 7.38 -5.48 -4.35
C VAL A 147 5.99 -5.73 -4.94
N SER A 148 5.13 -4.71 -4.96
CA SER A 148 3.81 -4.80 -5.58
C SER A 148 3.87 -4.93 -7.12
N GLU A 149 4.85 -4.33 -7.74
CA GLU A 149 5.07 -4.47 -9.19
C GLU A 149 5.56 -5.89 -9.50
N LEU A 150 6.56 -6.41 -8.76
CA LEU A 150 7.03 -7.78 -8.93
C LEU A 150 5.91 -8.82 -8.74
N SER A 151 5.05 -8.61 -7.73
CA SER A 151 3.90 -9.49 -7.48
C SER A 151 2.94 -9.57 -8.69
N ASN A 152 2.84 -8.52 -9.48
CA ASN A 152 1.89 -8.44 -10.60
C ASN A 152 2.49 -8.94 -11.93
N ILE A 153 3.80 -9.16 -12.02
CA ILE A 153 4.44 -9.65 -13.25
C ILE A 153 3.92 -11.05 -13.57
N SER A 154 3.61 -11.28 -14.84
CA SER A 154 3.24 -12.56 -15.43
C SER A 154 4.34 -13.06 -16.35
N LEU A 155 4.33 -14.35 -16.69
CA LEU A 155 5.31 -14.95 -17.62
C LEU A 155 5.33 -14.22 -18.97
N ASN A 156 4.17 -13.79 -19.45
CA ASN A 156 4.04 -13.04 -20.72
C ASN A 156 4.65 -11.61 -20.67
N ASP A 157 4.95 -11.09 -19.49
CA ASP A 157 5.62 -9.80 -19.34
C ASP A 157 7.15 -9.90 -19.47
N VAL A 158 7.70 -11.12 -19.55
CA VAL A 158 9.14 -11.40 -19.63
C VAL A 158 9.54 -11.79 -21.03
N ASP A 159 10.42 -11.02 -21.65
CA ASP A 159 11.15 -11.39 -22.88
C ASP A 159 12.43 -12.13 -22.46
N PHE A 160 12.38 -13.45 -22.42
CA PHE A 160 13.49 -14.30 -22.02
C PHE A 160 14.68 -14.21 -22.98
N LEU A 161 14.42 -14.00 -24.27
CA LEU A 161 15.46 -13.89 -25.27
C LEU A 161 16.25 -12.58 -25.14
N ARG A 162 15.54 -11.46 -24.97
CA ARG A 162 16.15 -10.14 -24.85
C ARG A 162 16.46 -9.75 -23.41
N LYS A 163 16.15 -10.62 -22.44
CA LYS A 163 16.32 -10.42 -20.98
C LYS A 163 15.70 -9.11 -20.52
N LYS A 164 14.44 -8.90 -20.86
CA LYS A 164 13.67 -7.70 -20.52
C LYS A 164 12.38 -8.08 -19.82
N VAL A 165 11.91 -7.21 -18.93
CA VAL A 165 10.60 -7.36 -18.29
C VAL A 165 9.82 -6.07 -18.37
N ARG A 166 8.55 -6.18 -18.76
CA ARG A 166 7.58 -5.09 -18.72
C ARG A 166 7.02 -4.97 -17.32
N ILE A 167 7.08 -3.78 -16.75
CA ILE A 167 6.60 -3.48 -15.39
C ILE A 167 5.56 -2.38 -15.49
N VAL A 168 4.38 -2.65 -14.93
CA VAL A 168 3.29 -1.68 -14.81
C VAL A 168 3.33 -1.06 -13.41
N GLY A 169 3.53 0.25 -13.34
CA GLY A 169 3.61 1.00 -12.10
C GLY A 169 2.31 1.71 -11.71
N LYS A 170 2.39 2.61 -10.75
CA LYS A 170 1.24 3.42 -10.30
C LYS A 170 0.70 4.30 -11.44
N GLY A 171 -0.62 4.25 -11.66
CA GLY A 171 -1.30 5.01 -12.72
C GLY A 171 -1.05 4.43 -14.10
N ASP A 172 -0.94 3.10 -14.18
CA ASP A 172 -0.75 2.31 -15.41
C ASP A 172 0.46 2.73 -16.27
N LYS A 173 1.44 3.37 -15.61
CA LYS A 173 2.68 3.75 -16.29
C LYS A 173 3.54 2.50 -16.50
N GLU A 174 3.73 2.15 -17.76
CA GLU A 174 4.58 1.03 -18.17
C GLU A 174 6.04 1.46 -18.31
N ARG A 175 6.93 0.56 -17.92
CA ARG A 175 8.36 0.65 -18.23
C ARG A 175 8.95 -0.71 -18.49
N THR A 176 9.92 -0.78 -19.37
CA THR A 176 10.73 -1.98 -19.63
C THR A 176 12.06 -1.87 -18.90
N VAL A 177 12.45 -2.93 -18.22
CA VAL A 177 13.70 -3.00 -17.46
C VAL A 177 14.48 -4.24 -17.90
N PHE A 178 15.81 -4.13 -17.93
CA PHE A 178 16.68 -5.27 -18.22
C PHE A 178 16.81 -6.20 -17.02
N ILE A 179 16.87 -7.49 -17.29
CA ILE A 179 17.15 -8.54 -16.32
C ILE A 179 18.62 -8.92 -16.45
N SER A 180 19.36 -8.92 -15.33
CA SER A 180 20.78 -9.35 -15.34
C SER A 180 20.92 -10.84 -15.65
N ASP A 181 22.08 -11.25 -16.14
CA ASP A 181 22.35 -12.67 -16.43
C ASP A 181 22.16 -13.54 -15.18
N THR A 182 22.64 -13.09 -14.04
CA THR A 182 22.46 -13.79 -12.77
C THR A 182 20.99 -13.99 -12.44
N ALA A 183 20.18 -12.91 -12.55
CA ALA A 183 18.74 -12.99 -12.26
C ALA A 183 18.03 -13.92 -13.24
N MET A 184 18.42 -13.91 -14.53
CA MET A 184 17.85 -14.79 -15.55
C MET A 184 18.17 -16.26 -15.28
N ILE A 185 19.41 -16.58 -14.88
CA ILE A 185 19.81 -17.95 -14.52
C ILE A 185 18.95 -18.47 -13.37
N TYR A 186 18.82 -17.71 -12.30
CA TYR A 186 18.01 -18.14 -11.16
C TYR A 186 16.52 -18.18 -11.47
N LEU A 187 16.03 -17.28 -12.30
CA LEU A 187 14.64 -17.28 -12.78
C LEU A 187 14.34 -18.55 -13.57
N ASN A 188 15.18 -18.91 -14.54
CA ASN A 188 15.00 -20.12 -15.34
C ASN A 188 15.04 -21.38 -14.46
N ARG A 189 16.03 -21.51 -13.58
CA ARG A 189 16.09 -22.63 -12.62
C ARG A 189 14.85 -22.74 -11.76
N TYR A 190 14.30 -21.59 -11.30
CA TYR A 190 13.04 -21.61 -10.54
C TYR A 190 11.89 -22.08 -11.43
N LEU A 191 11.76 -21.58 -12.64
CA LEU A 191 10.68 -21.97 -13.56
C LEU A 191 10.72 -23.46 -13.90
N GLU A 192 11.91 -24.05 -14.04
CA GLU A 192 12.11 -25.50 -14.23
C GLU A 192 11.57 -26.34 -13.05
N THR A 193 11.54 -25.78 -11.83
CA THR A 193 11.00 -26.49 -10.66
C THR A 193 9.48 -26.38 -10.52
N ARG A 194 8.81 -25.54 -11.32
CA ARG A 194 7.36 -25.34 -11.23
C ARG A 194 6.60 -26.53 -11.78
N GLN A 195 5.53 -26.90 -11.07
CA GLN A 195 4.61 -27.98 -11.45
C GLN A 195 3.17 -27.48 -11.59
N ASP A 196 3.01 -26.20 -11.88
CA ASP A 196 1.72 -25.52 -12.02
C ASP A 196 1.60 -24.83 -13.39
N ASN A 197 0.38 -24.47 -13.77
CA ASN A 197 0.08 -23.74 -15.00
C ASN A 197 -0.28 -22.28 -14.77
N ASN A 198 0.04 -21.70 -13.59
CA ASN A 198 -0.29 -20.33 -13.27
C ASN A 198 0.57 -19.37 -14.10
N ILE A 199 -0.07 -18.39 -14.71
CA ILE A 199 0.63 -17.37 -15.54
C ILE A 199 1.51 -16.41 -14.73
N ALA A 200 1.37 -16.36 -13.40
CA ALA A 200 2.18 -15.49 -12.56
C ALA A 200 3.66 -15.83 -12.64
N LEU A 201 4.54 -14.83 -12.65
CA LEU A 201 5.99 -15.07 -12.63
C LEU A 201 6.42 -15.79 -11.36
N PHE A 202 5.89 -15.41 -10.21
CA PHE A 202 6.13 -16.07 -8.92
C PHE A 202 4.84 -16.58 -8.31
N VAL A 203 4.87 -17.81 -7.83
CA VAL A 203 3.73 -18.49 -7.19
C VAL A 203 4.02 -18.88 -5.73
N SER A 204 2.96 -19.15 -4.97
CA SER A 204 3.07 -19.71 -3.62
C SER A 204 3.69 -21.11 -3.65
N LYS A 205 4.30 -21.55 -2.52
CA LYS A 205 4.85 -22.92 -2.38
C LYS A 205 3.78 -23.97 -2.09
N ARG A 206 2.54 -23.55 -1.84
CA ARG A 206 1.45 -24.44 -1.45
C ARG A 206 0.40 -24.50 -2.53
N PHE A 207 -0.18 -25.66 -2.75
CA PHE A 207 -1.37 -25.81 -3.57
C PHE A 207 -2.46 -24.82 -3.12
N PRO A 208 -3.16 -24.14 -4.03
CA PRO A 208 -3.19 -24.32 -5.49
C PRO A 208 -2.12 -23.55 -6.29
N TYR A 209 -1.01 -23.14 -5.69
CA TYR A 209 0.12 -22.41 -6.31
C TYR A 209 -0.33 -21.04 -6.89
N ASP A 210 -1.12 -20.33 -6.09
CA ASP A 210 -1.59 -19.00 -6.45
C ASP A 210 -0.44 -18.01 -6.64
N ARG A 211 -0.72 -16.95 -7.41
CA ARG A 211 0.20 -15.81 -7.55
C ARG A 211 0.74 -15.37 -6.20
N LEU A 212 2.06 -15.26 -6.08
CA LEU A 212 2.71 -14.80 -4.86
C LEU A 212 2.40 -13.32 -4.65
N ARG A 213 1.57 -13.04 -3.66
CA ARG A 213 1.13 -11.67 -3.34
C ARG A 213 2.25 -10.85 -2.68
N LYS A 214 2.07 -9.55 -2.69
CA LYS A 214 2.99 -8.59 -2.09
C LYS A 214 3.42 -8.95 -0.66
N ASP A 215 2.50 -9.30 0.20
CA ASP A 215 2.76 -9.69 1.60
C ASP A 215 3.60 -10.97 1.71
N GLY A 216 3.41 -11.90 0.79
CA GLY A 216 4.25 -13.10 0.66
C GLY A 216 5.69 -12.75 0.29
N ILE A 217 5.89 -11.88 -0.69
CA ILE A 217 7.22 -11.38 -1.08
C ILE A 217 7.89 -10.62 0.08
N GLU A 218 7.14 -9.70 0.73
CA GLU A 218 7.64 -8.96 1.89
C GLU A 218 8.05 -9.90 3.05
N ARG A 219 7.34 -11.02 3.21
CA ARG A 219 7.68 -12.04 4.19
C ARG A 219 9.01 -12.71 3.85
N VAL A 220 9.19 -13.17 2.61
CA VAL A 220 10.45 -13.78 2.14
C VAL A 220 11.63 -12.83 2.42
N VAL A 221 11.56 -11.58 1.96
CA VAL A 221 12.63 -10.60 2.16
C VAL A 221 12.92 -10.36 3.64
N ARG A 222 11.88 -10.27 4.48
CA ARG A 222 12.02 -10.07 5.91
C ARG A 222 12.66 -11.27 6.62
N ASP A 223 12.23 -12.47 6.26
CA ASP A 223 12.71 -13.70 6.91
C ASP A 223 14.17 -13.95 6.53
N LEU A 224 14.56 -13.76 5.27
CA LEU A 224 15.96 -13.76 4.83
C LEU A 224 16.79 -12.69 5.56
N GLY A 225 16.28 -11.47 5.67
CA GLY A 225 16.95 -10.43 6.42
C GLY A 225 17.20 -10.79 7.88
N ARG A 226 16.25 -11.47 8.54
CA ARG A 226 16.41 -11.99 9.91
C ARG A 226 17.48 -13.06 10.00
N MET A 227 17.51 -14.00 9.06
CA MET A 227 18.47 -15.11 9.05
C MET A 227 19.90 -14.62 8.93
N CYS A 228 20.16 -13.54 8.18
CA CYS A 228 21.51 -12.99 7.97
C CYS A 228 21.78 -11.69 8.74
N ASN A 229 20.94 -11.35 9.72
CA ASN A 229 21.02 -10.13 10.52
C ASN A 229 21.09 -8.84 9.69
N VAL A 230 20.31 -8.80 8.62
CA VAL A 230 20.14 -7.62 7.76
C VAL A 230 18.74 -7.04 7.98
N TYR A 231 18.68 -5.75 8.25
CA TYR A 231 17.40 -5.10 8.48
C TYR A 231 16.71 -4.75 7.15
N ALA A 232 15.80 -5.62 6.71
CA ALA A 232 15.01 -5.40 5.51
C ALA A 232 13.92 -4.33 5.77
N HIS A 233 14.13 -3.12 5.24
CA HIS A 233 13.17 -2.04 5.32
C HIS A 233 11.96 -2.31 4.42
N ARG A 234 10.76 -2.07 4.96
CA ARG A 234 9.51 -2.04 4.17
C ARG A 234 9.42 -0.81 3.28
#